data_2f6caf28ee9cdcce8359c5bd7f56a55a
#
_entry.id   2f6caf28ee9cdcce8359c5bd7f56a55a
#
_cell.length_a   1.000
_cell.length_b   1.000
_cell.length_c   1.000
_cell.angle_alpha   90.00
_cell.angle_beta   90.00
_cell.angle_gamma   90.00
#
_symmetry.space_group_name_H-M   'P 1'
#
loop_
_entity.id
_entity.type
_entity.pdbx_description
1 polymer ?
#
loop_
_entity_poly.entity_id
_entity_poly.type
_entity_poly.pdbx_seq_one_letter_code
_entity_poly.pdbx_strand_id
1 'polypeptide(L)'
;PSNGNQQDLVLTTQGCGKNGETMNYKFDGNKVFFTSDTHFYHANIINFCKRPFANVETMNEALIENWNAVVGANDIVFHLGDFCFGGSAEWTNILNRLNGKIYLIIGNHDLKNLRKGYYKRFEDVVMQMHIEVDKQRIYLNHCPFLCYAGAYDGAWQLFGHVHTCENNTGKDAPRLNMIFPTQYDVGVDNNSFTPLSFEQVKRIIEKQVEQFNKNNR
;
A
#
# COMPACT_ATOMS: atom_id res chain seq x y z
N PRO A 1 3.25 -19.36 37.79
CA PRO A 1 3.76 -18.26 37.02
C PRO A 1 4.09 -18.78 35.64
N SER A 2 3.16 -18.56 34.69
CA SER A 2 3.31 -18.94 33.28
C SER A 2 4.06 -17.81 32.57
N ASN A 3 5.30 -18.05 32.20
CA ASN A 3 6.06 -17.21 31.27
C ASN A 3 5.36 -17.24 29.92
N GLY A 4 4.55 -16.22 29.64
CA GLY A 4 4.08 -15.95 28.30
C GLY A 4 5.25 -15.50 27.44
N ASN A 5 5.65 -16.30 26.45
CA ASN A 5 6.55 -15.89 25.40
C ASN A 5 5.91 -14.69 24.66
N GLN A 6 6.31 -13.49 25.01
CA GLN A 6 6.19 -12.35 24.14
C GLN A 6 7.13 -12.62 22.95
N GLN A 7 6.57 -13.06 21.84
CA GLN A 7 7.29 -13.00 20.58
C GLN A 7 7.34 -11.52 20.18
N ASP A 8 8.48 -10.90 20.37
CA ASP A 8 8.76 -9.55 19.91
C ASP A 8 8.57 -9.52 18.39
N LEU A 9 7.74 -8.59 17.93
CA LEU A 9 7.58 -8.30 16.51
C LEU A 9 8.94 -7.77 16.00
N VAL A 10 9.71 -8.61 15.35
CA VAL A 10 10.94 -8.21 14.67
C VAL A 10 10.52 -7.57 13.34
N LEU A 11 10.44 -6.25 13.30
CA LEU A 11 10.24 -5.48 12.08
C LEU A 11 11.52 -5.60 11.24
N THR A 12 11.53 -6.53 10.29
CA THR A 12 12.65 -6.68 9.36
C THR A 12 12.51 -5.71 8.19
N THR A 13 13.49 -4.85 8.03
CA THR A 13 13.83 -4.31 6.70
C THR A 13 14.38 -5.48 5.90
N GLN A 14 13.85 -5.77 4.72
CA GLN A 14 14.18 -6.92 3.85
C GLN A 14 15.24 -7.86 4.41
N GLY A 15 14.79 -8.97 5.01
CA GLY A 15 15.70 -9.86 5.69
C GLY A 15 16.71 -10.49 4.74
N CYS A 16 17.98 -10.40 5.10
CA CYS A 16 18.95 -11.40 4.70
C CYS A 16 18.43 -12.74 5.24
N GLY A 17 18.06 -13.69 4.39
CA GLY A 17 17.72 -15.04 4.82
C GLY A 17 18.83 -15.59 5.70
N LYS A 18 18.53 -16.53 6.59
CA LYS A 18 19.48 -17.14 7.54
C LYS A 18 20.80 -17.63 6.92
N ASN A 19 20.87 -17.68 5.58
CA ASN A 19 22.03 -18.10 4.78
C ASN A 19 22.64 -16.99 3.92
N GLY A 20 22.34 -15.70 4.16
CA GLY A 20 22.89 -14.60 3.36
C GLY A 20 22.26 -14.45 1.97
N GLU A 21 21.23 -15.21 1.65
CA GLU A 21 20.50 -15.08 0.39
C GLU A 21 19.56 -13.87 0.45
N THR A 22 19.66 -12.99 -0.53
CA THR A 22 18.71 -11.89 -0.74
C THR A 22 17.37 -12.51 -1.13
N MET A 23 16.31 -12.33 -0.34
CA MET A 23 14.97 -12.79 -0.72
C MET A 23 14.52 -11.98 -1.94
N ASN A 24 14.58 -12.60 -3.11
CA ASN A 24 14.04 -12.05 -4.34
C ASN A 24 12.54 -12.34 -4.39
N TYR A 25 11.72 -11.37 -3.99
CA TYR A 25 10.28 -11.43 -4.14
C TYR A 25 9.91 -11.19 -5.61
N LYS A 26 9.68 -12.29 -6.35
CA LYS A 26 9.26 -12.24 -7.77
C LYS A 26 7.82 -12.70 -7.90
N PHE A 27 7.04 -11.94 -8.65
CA PHE A 27 5.62 -12.17 -8.82
C PHE A 27 5.20 -12.11 -10.30
N ASP A 28 4.11 -12.83 -10.62
CA ASP A 28 3.40 -12.77 -11.90
C ASP A 28 2.45 -11.56 -11.88
N GLY A 29 2.62 -10.62 -12.80
CA GLY A 29 1.85 -9.38 -12.86
C GLY A 29 0.35 -9.56 -13.04
N ASN A 30 -0.09 -10.68 -13.61
CA ASN A 30 -1.52 -10.97 -13.77
C ASN A 30 -2.27 -11.18 -12.44
N LYS A 31 -1.53 -11.37 -11.34
CA LYS A 31 -2.07 -11.70 -10.00
C LYS A 31 -1.70 -10.68 -8.93
N VAL A 32 -1.15 -9.55 -9.31
CA VAL A 32 -0.64 -8.55 -8.37
C VAL A 32 -1.47 -7.28 -8.41
N PHE A 33 -1.86 -6.84 -7.22
CA PHE A 33 -2.60 -5.61 -6.98
C PHE A 33 -1.89 -4.74 -5.94
N PHE A 34 -2.12 -3.43 -6.02
CA PHE A 34 -1.57 -2.44 -5.10
C PHE A 34 -2.68 -1.52 -4.60
N THR A 35 -2.60 -1.15 -3.34
CA THR A 35 -3.49 -0.15 -2.71
C THR A 35 -2.84 0.43 -1.47
N SER A 36 -3.38 1.51 -0.94
CA SER A 36 -2.95 2.14 0.31
C SER A 36 -4.08 2.95 0.94
N ASP A 37 -3.89 3.34 2.20
CA ASP A 37 -4.71 4.35 2.88
C ASP A 37 -6.22 4.03 2.89
N THR A 38 -6.57 2.76 3.05
CA THR A 38 -7.96 2.35 3.16
C THR A 38 -8.64 2.97 4.37
N HIS A 39 -7.90 3.13 5.48
CA HIS A 39 -8.39 3.74 6.69
C HIS A 39 -9.73 3.15 7.16
N PHE A 40 -9.90 1.83 7.10
CA PHE A 40 -11.10 1.18 7.61
C PHE A 40 -11.40 1.64 9.05
N TYR A 41 -12.67 1.86 9.36
CA TYR A 41 -13.14 2.34 10.67
C TYR A 41 -12.60 3.72 11.09
N HIS A 42 -12.15 4.55 10.15
CA HIS A 42 -11.70 5.91 10.42
C HIS A 42 -12.74 6.95 9.95
N ALA A 43 -13.74 7.25 10.78
CA ALA A 43 -14.81 8.17 10.41
C ALA A 43 -14.31 9.56 9.96
N ASN A 44 -13.26 10.08 10.60
CA ASN A 44 -12.75 11.41 10.31
C ASN A 44 -12.09 11.53 8.93
N ILE A 45 -11.60 10.44 8.34
CA ILE A 45 -10.96 10.46 7.02
C ILE A 45 -11.94 10.91 5.92
N ILE A 46 -13.24 10.63 6.11
CA ILE A 46 -14.30 11.06 5.19
C ILE A 46 -14.26 12.58 5.02
N ASN A 47 -14.16 13.30 6.12
CA ASN A 47 -14.08 14.76 6.09
C ASN A 47 -12.70 15.26 5.65
N PHE A 48 -11.62 14.63 6.11
CA PHE A 48 -10.24 15.08 5.81
C PHE A 48 -9.92 14.95 4.32
N CYS A 49 -10.34 13.85 3.69
CA CYS A 49 -10.10 13.59 2.27
C CYS A 49 -11.34 13.85 1.39
N LYS A 50 -12.43 14.40 1.98
CA LYS A 50 -13.71 14.63 1.28
C LYS A 50 -14.22 13.40 0.55
N ARG A 51 -14.11 12.24 1.18
CA ARG A 51 -14.59 10.97 0.61
C ARG A 51 -16.10 11.00 0.42
N PRO A 52 -16.64 10.46 -0.68
CA PRO A 52 -18.06 10.56 -1.03
C PRO A 52 -18.94 9.53 -0.27
N PHE A 53 -18.72 9.39 1.04
CA PHE A 53 -19.46 8.43 1.87
C PHE A 53 -20.22 9.16 2.99
N ALA A 54 -21.43 8.70 3.28
CA ALA A 54 -22.29 9.30 4.31
C ALA A 54 -21.77 9.05 5.73
N ASN A 55 -21.14 7.89 5.95
CA ASN A 55 -20.61 7.46 7.24
C ASN A 55 -19.51 6.39 7.05
N VAL A 56 -18.89 5.98 8.14
CA VAL A 56 -17.76 5.03 8.13
C VAL A 56 -18.21 3.62 7.74
N GLU A 57 -19.43 3.23 8.06
CA GLU A 57 -20.01 1.93 7.73
C GLU A 57 -20.16 1.81 6.21
N THR A 58 -20.78 2.80 5.56
CA THR A 58 -20.93 2.83 4.09
C THR A 58 -19.59 2.90 3.38
N MET A 59 -18.61 3.63 3.95
CA MET A 59 -17.25 3.67 3.42
C MET A 59 -16.60 2.27 3.50
N ASN A 60 -16.67 1.61 4.65
CA ASN A 60 -16.08 0.28 4.82
C ASN A 60 -16.68 -0.74 3.85
N GLU A 61 -18.00 -0.77 3.70
CA GLU A 61 -18.68 -1.67 2.77
C GLU A 61 -18.25 -1.41 1.32
N ALA A 62 -18.23 -0.16 0.88
CA ALA A 62 -17.81 0.20 -0.46
C ALA A 62 -16.35 -0.19 -0.75
N LEU A 63 -15.45 0.02 0.21
CA LEU A 63 -14.05 -0.39 0.07
C LEU A 63 -13.89 -1.91 -0.06
N ILE A 64 -14.66 -2.70 0.72
CA ILE A 64 -14.65 -4.16 0.65
C ILE A 64 -15.24 -4.64 -0.69
N GLU A 65 -16.35 -4.08 -1.11
CA GLU A 65 -17.00 -4.41 -2.39
C GLU A 65 -16.08 -4.12 -3.57
N ASN A 66 -15.49 -2.93 -3.63
CA ASN A 66 -14.56 -2.53 -4.68
C ASN A 66 -13.32 -3.42 -4.71
N TRP A 67 -12.76 -3.74 -3.53
CA TRP A 67 -11.63 -4.65 -3.41
C TRP A 67 -11.97 -6.03 -3.98
N ASN A 68 -13.05 -6.64 -3.51
CA ASN A 68 -13.44 -7.99 -3.88
C ASN A 68 -13.98 -8.09 -5.33
N ALA A 69 -14.37 -6.98 -5.93
CA ALA A 69 -14.76 -6.93 -7.34
C ALA A 69 -13.57 -7.13 -8.29
N VAL A 70 -12.35 -6.82 -7.87
CA VAL A 70 -11.14 -6.88 -8.72
C VAL A 70 -10.12 -7.92 -8.23
N VAL A 71 -10.08 -8.22 -6.93
CA VAL A 71 -9.12 -9.15 -6.32
C VAL A 71 -9.76 -10.53 -6.12
N GLY A 72 -9.17 -11.55 -6.70
CA GLY A 72 -9.56 -12.96 -6.50
C GLY A 72 -8.89 -13.60 -5.28
N ALA A 73 -9.38 -14.77 -4.87
CA ALA A 73 -8.91 -15.47 -3.67
C ALA A 73 -7.40 -15.85 -3.69
N ASN A 74 -6.82 -16.04 -4.86
CA ASN A 74 -5.42 -16.42 -5.03
C ASN A 74 -4.51 -15.27 -5.47
N ASP A 75 -5.05 -14.07 -5.61
CA ASP A 75 -4.28 -12.90 -5.99
C ASP A 75 -3.45 -12.37 -4.83
N ILE A 76 -2.46 -11.56 -5.14
CA ILE A 76 -1.55 -10.96 -4.20
C ILE A 76 -1.85 -9.47 -4.13
N VAL A 77 -2.01 -8.96 -2.92
CA VAL A 77 -2.25 -7.53 -2.71
C VAL A 77 -1.15 -6.95 -1.82
N PHE A 78 -0.48 -5.94 -2.32
CA PHE A 78 0.41 -5.10 -1.53
C PHE A 78 -0.38 -3.89 -1.03
N HIS A 79 -0.67 -3.88 0.28
CA HIS A 79 -1.27 -2.74 0.95
C HIS A 79 -0.17 -1.86 1.55
N LEU A 80 -0.05 -0.63 1.08
CA LEU A 80 1.06 0.25 1.41
C LEU A 80 0.81 1.13 2.65
N GLY A 81 0.07 0.58 3.62
CA GLY A 81 -0.08 1.17 4.95
C GLY A 81 -1.35 1.96 5.18
N ASP A 82 -1.54 2.33 6.45
CA ASP A 82 -2.74 2.99 6.97
C ASP A 82 -4.01 2.19 6.68
N PHE A 83 -3.96 0.90 7.10
CA PHE A 83 -4.97 -0.09 6.80
C PHE A 83 -6.27 0.14 7.59
N CYS A 84 -6.22 0.13 8.92
CA CYS A 84 -7.43 0.15 9.74
C CYS A 84 -7.24 0.84 11.10
N PHE A 85 -8.16 1.73 11.47
CA PHE A 85 -8.19 2.46 12.73
C PHE A 85 -8.95 1.73 13.84
N GLY A 86 -9.66 0.66 13.52
CA GLY A 86 -10.37 -0.16 14.50
C GLY A 86 -9.46 -0.94 15.43
N GLY A 87 -10.07 -1.62 16.39
CA GLY A 87 -9.40 -2.57 17.27
C GLY A 87 -9.30 -3.97 16.66
N SER A 88 -9.07 -4.98 17.51
CA SER A 88 -8.89 -6.38 17.09
C SER A 88 -10.08 -6.96 16.35
N ALA A 89 -11.29 -6.66 16.82
CA ALA A 89 -12.52 -7.17 16.22
C ALA A 89 -12.70 -6.60 14.80
N GLU A 90 -12.48 -5.29 14.63
CA GLU A 90 -12.58 -4.59 13.36
C GLU A 90 -11.52 -5.08 12.37
N TRP A 91 -10.27 -5.20 12.78
CA TRP A 91 -9.19 -5.75 11.95
C TRP A 91 -9.54 -7.18 11.49
N THR A 92 -9.99 -8.03 12.41
CA THR A 92 -10.38 -9.40 12.10
C THR A 92 -11.57 -9.44 11.13
N ASN A 93 -12.58 -8.60 11.36
CA ASN A 93 -13.75 -8.50 10.49
C ASN A 93 -13.34 -8.13 9.05
N ILE A 94 -12.54 -7.08 8.89
CA ILE A 94 -12.07 -6.65 7.55
C ILE A 94 -11.25 -7.75 6.88
N LEU A 95 -10.21 -8.25 7.54
CA LEU A 95 -9.31 -9.24 6.96
C LEU A 95 -10.01 -10.57 6.59
N ASN A 96 -11.08 -10.94 7.29
CA ASN A 96 -11.86 -12.12 6.95
C ASN A 96 -12.77 -11.94 5.72
N ARG A 97 -13.03 -10.71 5.34
CA ARG A 97 -13.92 -10.35 4.23
C ARG A 97 -13.18 -10.00 2.94
N LEU A 98 -11.90 -9.65 3.03
CA LEU A 98 -11.09 -9.30 1.87
C LEU A 98 -10.53 -10.55 1.18
N ASN A 99 -10.61 -10.57 -0.13
CA ASN A 99 -9.99 -11.58 -0.98
C ASN A 99 -8.47 -11.35 -1.11
N GLY A 100 -7.75 -12.43 -1.45
CA GLY A 100 -6.33 -12.40 -1.80
C GLY A 100 -5.40 -12.62 -0.61
N LYS A 101 -4.12 -12.71 -0.94
CA LYS A 101 -2.99 -12.82 -0.02
C LYS A 101 -2.40 -11.45 0.20
N ILE A 102 -2.49 -10.91 1.40
CA ILE A 102 -2.19 -9.50 1.68
C ILE A 102 -0.81 -9.38 2.31
N TYR A 103 0.07 -8.61 1.69
CA TYR A 103 1.33 -8.10 2.25
C TYR A 103 1.11 -6.68 2.74
N LEU A 104 1.50 -6.38 3.98
CA LEU A 104 1.34 -5.05 4.56
C LEU A 104 2.68 -4.33 4.64
N ILE A 105 2.79 -3.21 3.95
CA ILE A 105 3.81 -2.20 4.20
C ILE A 105 3.25 -1.29 5.30
N ILE A 106 3.99 -1.12 6.39
CA ILE A 106 3.50 -0.45 7.58
C ILE A 106 3.34 1.05 7.33
N GLY A 107 2.13 1.58 7.54
CA GLY A 107 1.86 3.01 7.62
C GLY A 107 2.04 3.57 9.03
N ASN A 108 2.01 4.88 9.15
CA ASN A 108 2.23 5.56 10.44
C ASN A 108 1.09 5.30 11.44
N HIS A 109 -0.09 4.94 10.99
CA HIS A 109 -1.23 4.62 11.85
C HIS A 109 -1.34 3.12 12.22
N ASP A 110 -0.60 2.23 11.56
CA ASP A 110 -0.70 0.78 11.77
C ASP A 110 0.01 0.28 13.03
N LEU A 111 1.12 0.92 13.41
CA LEU A 111 2.04 0.44 14.45
C LEU A 111 1.35 0.10 15.79
N LYS A 112 0.34 0.88 16.18
CA LYS A 112 -0.37 0.67 17.44
C LYS A 112 -1.08 -0.70 17.46
N ASN A 113 -1.70 -1.08 16.36
CA ASN A 113 -2.47 -2.31 16.22
C ASN A 113 -1.54 -3.51 15.97
N LEU A 114 -0.50 -3.34 15.17
CA LEU A 114 0.50 -4.37 14.92
C LEU A 114 1.22 -4.82 16.20
N ARG A 115 1.56 -3.89 17.10
CA ARG A 115 2.11 -4.22 18.45
C ARG A 115 1.17 -5.06 19.30
N LYS A 116 -0.13 -5.08 19.00
CA LYS A 116 -1.14 -5.93 19.67
C LYS A 116 -1.29 -7.31 19.02
N GLY A 117 -0.52 -7.62 17.99
CA GLY A 117 -0.49 -8.92 17.33
C GLY A 117 -1.49 -9.14 16.20
N TYR A 118 -2.04 -8.07 15.60
CA TYR A 118 -3.00 -8.17 14.48
C TYR A 118 -2.35 -8.53 13.14
N TYR A 119 -1.04 -8.71 13.10
CA TYR A 119 -0.25 -9.03 11.90
C TYR A 119 -0.40 -10.47 11.38
N LYS A 120 -0.95 -11.39 12.17
CA LYS A 120 -0.96 -12.85 11.87
C LYS A 120 -1.76 -13.25 10.62
N ARG A 121 -2.55 -12.35 10.06
CA ARG A 121 -3.39 -12.58 8.88
C ARG A 121 -2.76 -12.07 7.59
N PHE A 122 -1.64 -11.37 7.68
CA PHE A 122 -0.88 -10.93 6.53
C PHE A 122 0.17 -11.98 6.16
N GLU A 123 0.50 -12.10 4.88
CA GLU A 123 1.58 -12.94 4.39
C GLU A 123 2.95 -12.44 4.91
N ASP A 124 3.11 -11.11 4.91
CA ASP A 124 4.27 -10.44 5.51
C ASP A 124 3.90 -9.03 5.98
N VAL A 125 4.65 -8.50 6.95
CA VAL A 125 4.45 -7.15 7.52
C VAL A 125 5.82 -6.49 7.68
N VAL A 126 6.10 -5.49 6.84
CA VAL A 126 7.41 -4.85 6.77
C VAL A 126 7.29 -3.33 6.65
N MET A 127 8.36 -2.59 6.98
CA MET A 127 8.40 -1.12 6.80
C MET A 127 8.60 -0.72 5.34
N GLN A 128 9.25 -1.57 4.55
CA GLN A 128 9.60 -1.34 3.16
C GLN A 128 9.83 -2.67 2.47
N MET A 129 9.50 -2.77 1.20
CA MET A 129 9.77 -3.96 0.40
C MET A 129 10.30 -3.57 -0.99
N HIS A 130 11.22 -4.39 -1.52
CA HIS A 130 11.66 -4.32 -2.91
C HIS A 130 11.25 -5.62 -3.59
N ILE A 131 10.47 -5.51 -4.65
CA ILE A 131 9.91 -6.64 -5.40
C ILE A 131 10.24 -6.54 -6.88
N GLU A 132 10.11 -7.65 -7.58
CA GLU A 132 10.12 -7.73 -9.03
C GLU A 132 8.78 -8.33 -9.51
N VAL A 133 8.08 -7.61 -10.37
CA VAL A 133 6.84 -8.07 -11.01
C VAL A 133 7.09 -8.05 -12.52
N ASP A 134 7.03 -9.19 -13.19
CA ASP A 134 7.31 -9.32 -14.64
C ASP A 134 8.59 -8.60 -15.09
N LYS A 135 9.68 -8.76 -14.32
CA LYS A 135 10.98 -8.09 -14.51
C LYS A 135 10.99 -6.58 -14.17
N GLN A 136 9.87 -5.98 -13.83
CA GLN A 136 9.82 -4.61 -13.35
C GLN A 136 10.24 -4.56 -11.87
N ARG A 137 11.28 -3.79 -11.56
CA ARG A 137 11.72 -3.52 -10.17
C ARG A 137 10.82 -2.47 -9.55
N ILE A 138 10.30 -2.75 -8.35
CA ILE A 138 9.36 -1.87 -7.64
C ILE A 138 9.77 -1.75 -6.18
N TYR A 139 9.90 -0.53 -5.71
CA TYR A 139 10.04 -0.19 -4.29
C TYR A 139 8.68 0.12 -3.71
N LEU A 140 8.33 -0.52 -2.61
CA LEU A 140 7.10 -0.33 -1.86
C LEU A 140 7.43 0.32 -0.51
N ASN A 141 6.86 1.48 -0.25
CA ASN A 141 6.96 2.18 1.02
C ASN A 141 5.70 3.00 1.25
N HIS A 142 5.31 3.21 2.51
CA HIS A 142 4.13 4.02 2.79
C HIS A 142 4.31 5.47 2.34
N CYS A 143 5.47 6.07 2.58
CA CYS A 143 5.76 7.44 2.16
C CYS A 143 6.51 7.51 0.82
N PRO A 144 6.35 8.59 0.03
CA PRO A 144 7.14 8.81 -1.17
C PRO A 144 8.62 9.04 -0.83
N PHE A 145 9.51 8.48 -1.64
CA PHE A 145 10.96 8.70 -1.52
C PHE A 145 11.39 9.95 -2.28
N LEU A 146 12.34 10.69 -1.71
CA LEU A 146 13.01 11.77 -2.43
C LEU A 146 13.97 11.22 -3.48
N CYS A 147 14.63 10.09 -3.19
CA CYS A 147 15.49 9.37 -4.12
C CYS A 147 15.52 7.88 -3.77
N TYR A 148 15.74 7.02 -4.76
CA TYR A 148 15.86 5.58 -4.60
C TYR A 148 16.72 4.95 -5.69
N ALA A 149 17.28 3.78 -5.43
CA ALA A 149 18.17 3.11 -6.35
C ALA A 149 17.44 2.68 -7.64
N GLY A 150 18.03 2.98 -8.78
CA GLY A 150 17.46 2.65 -10.08
C GLY A 150 16.32 3.55 -10.56
N ALA A 151 16.04 4.68 -9.91
CA ALA A 151 15.03 5.65 -10.35
C ALA A 151 15.29 6.12 -11.80
N TYR A 152 16.56 6.33 -12.16
CA TYR A 152 16.99 6.72 -13.52
C TYR A 152 17.04 5.52 -14.49
N ASP A 153 17.00 4.29 -13.99
CA ASP A 153 17.05 3.05 -14.75
C ASP A 153 15.67 2.38 -14.84
N GLY A 154 14.60 3.15 -14.64
CA GLY A 154 13.23 2.70 -14.81
C GLY A 154 12.66 1.86 -13.66
N ALA A 155 13.30 1.79 -12.48
CA ALA A 155 12.66 1.24 -11.30
C ALA A 155 11.49 2.11 -10.86
N TRP A 156 10.42 1.50 -10.36
CA TRP A 156 9.26 2.22 -9.83
C TRP A 156 9.32 2.35 -8.31
N GLN A 157 8.66 3.37 -7.78
CA GLN A 157 8.33 3.45 -6.36
C GLN A 157 6.84 3.70 -6.21
N LEU A 158 6.14 2.79 -5.50
CA LEU A 158 4.74 2.95 -5.16
C LEU A 158 4.61 3.36 -3.69
N PHE A 159 3.68 4.25 -3.41
CA PHE A 159 3.50 4.85 -2.09
C PHE A 159 2.03 5.16 -1.80
N GLY A 160 1.75 5.67 -0.60
CA GLY A 160 0.50 6.23 -0.13
C GLY A 160 0.74 7.46 0.73
N HIS A 161 0.08 7.58 1.89
CA HIS A 161 0.29 8.59 2.93
C HIS A 161 -0.18 10.00 2.56
N VAL A 162 0.08 10.47 1.36
CA VAL A 162 -0.15 11.86 0.96
C VAL A 162 -1.56 12.12 0.46
N HIS A 163 -2.37 11.07 0.28
CA HIS A 163 -3.75 11.14 -0.17
C HIS A 163 -3.92 12.06 -1.39
N THR A 164 -3.19 11.78 -2.48
CA THR A 164 -3.26 12.57 -3.71
C THR A 164 -4.65 12.52 -4.31
N CYS A 165 -5.39 13.61 -4.19
CA CYS A 165 -6.70 13.81 -4.81
C CYS A 165 -6.82 15.28 -5.22
N GLU A 166 -7.80 15.62 -6.06
CA GLU A 166 -8.01 16.99 -6.58
C GLU A 166 -8.11 18.06 -5.48
N ASN A 167 -8.54 17.66 -4.28
CA ASN A 167 -8.75 18.57 -3.15
C ASN A 167 -7.72 18.39 -2.04
N ASN A 168 -6.57 17.78 -2.33
CA ASN A 168 -5.55 17.56 -1.32
C ASN A 168 -4.98 18.89 -0.82
N THR A 169 -5.24 19.20 0.45
CA THR A 169 -4.70 20.36 1.18
C THR A 169 -3.65 19.95 2.21
N GLY A 170 -3.17 18.72 2.16
CA GLY A 170 -2.18 18.16 3.08
C GLY A 170 -0.85 18.91 3.02
N LYS A 171 -0.16 18.99 4.15
CA LYS A 171 1.14 19.69 4.27
C LYS A 171 2.24 19.10 3.37
N ASP A 172 2.09 17.83 2.99
CA ASP A 172 3.04 17.11 2.14
C ASP A 172 2.70 17.21 0.65
N ALA A 173 1.51 17.71 0.28
CA ALA A 173 1.11 17.87 -1.13
C ALA A 173 2.14 18.64 -1.99
N PRO A 174 2.77 19.74 -1.53
CA PRO A 174 3.79 20.45 -2.32
C PRO A 174 5.02 19.61 -2.66
N ARG A 175 5.33 18.57 -1.85
CA ARG A 175 6.48 17.69 -2.08
C ARG A 175 6.29 16.76 -3.27
N LEU A 176 5.05 16.52 -3.68
CA LEU A 176 4.72 15.71 -4.86
C LEU A 176 5.29 16.30 -6.16
N ASN A 177 5.59 17.60 -6.20
CA ASN A 177 6.26 18.22 -7.34
C ASN A 177 7.73 17.80 -7.50
N MET A 178 8.29 17.09 -6.52
CA MET A 178 9.69 16.65 -6.50
C MET A 178 9.87 15.17 -6.82
N ILE A 179 8.78 14.41 -7.00
CA ILE A 179 8.85 12.98 -7.27
C ILE A 179 9.21 12.68 -8.73
N PHE A 180 9.80 11.50 -8.95
CA PHE A 180 10.10 11.02 -10.30
C PHE A 180 8.82 10.60 -11.04
N PRO A 181 8.78 10.66 -12.38
CA PRO A 181 7.65 10.19 -13.17
C PRO A 181 7.42 8.68 -13.05
N THR A 182 8.35 7.94 -12.44
CA THR A 182 8.26 6.51 -12.12
C THR A 182 7.73 6.24 -10.70
N GLN A 183 7.25 7.27 -9.99
CA GLN A 183 6.60 7.15 -8.69
C GLN A 183 5.09 7.34 -8.83
N TYR A 184 4.31 6.55 -8.06
CA TYR A 184 2.85 6.67 -8.09
C TYR A 184 2.23 6.40 -6.73
N ASP A 185 1.23 7.24 -6.36
CA ASP A 185 0.37 7.06 -5.18
C ASP A 185 -0.74 6.06 -5.49
N VAL A 186 -0.68 4.88 -4.85
CA VAL A 186 -1.69 3.83 -4.97
C VAL A 186 -2.79 3.93 -3.91
N GLY A 187 -2.85 5.05 -3.18
CA GLY A 187 -3.88 5.31 -2.19
C GLY A 187 -5.28 5.31 -2.80
N VAL A 188 -6.26 4.85 -2.03
CA VAL A 188 -7.65 4.69 -2.48
C VAL A 188 -8.29 6.00 -2.91
N ASP A 189 -7.91 7.13 -2.31
CA ASP A 189 -8.45 8.46 -2.60
C ASP A 189 -8.17 8.92 -4.03
N ASN A 190 -7.06 8.43 -4.61
CA ASN A 190 -6.61 8.74 -5.97
C ASN A 190 -7.07 7.70 -7.01
N ASN A 191 -7.59 6.56 -6.55
CA ASN A 191 -7.84 5.39 -7.39
C ASN A 191 -9.28 4.84 -7.26
N SER A 192 -10.26 5.74 -7.16
CA SER A 192 -11.69 5.39 -7.09
C SER A 192 -12.02 4.34 -6.03
N PHE A 193 -11.32 4.37 -4.90
CA PHE A 193 -11.51 3.46 -3.76
C PHE A 193 -11.35 1.97 -4.11
N THR A 194 -10.52 1.66 -5.12
CA THR A 194 -10.34 0.30 -5.68
C THR A 194 -8.85 -0.04 -5.79
N PRO A 195 -8.41 -1.26 -5.43
CA PRO A 195 -7.05 -1.71 -5.68
C PRO A 195 -6.70 -1.71 -7.16
N LEU A 196 -5.49 -1.29 -7.50
CA LEU A 196 -4.99 -1.24 -8.87
C LEU A 196 -4.23 -2.53 -9.22
N SER A 197 -4.51 -3.12 -10.36
CA SER A 197 -3.69 -4.19 -10.91
C SER A 197 -2.32 -3.67 -11.36
N PHE A 198 -1.32 -4.55 -11.42
CA PHE A 198 0.00 -4.23 -11.96
C PHE A 198 -0.08 -3.57 -13.35
N GLU A 199 -0.93 -4.08 -14.23
CA GLU A 199 -1.11 -3.54 -15.57
C GLU A 199 -1.72 -2.12 -15.60
N GLN A 200 -2.59 -1.80 -14.63
CA GLN A 200 -3.12 -0.43 -14.49
C GLN A 200 -2.02 0.52 -14.04
N VAL A 201 -1.25 0.14 -13.02
CA VAL A 201 -0.10 0.93 -12.53
C VAL A 201 0.91 1.16 -13.64
N LYS A 202 1.24 0.12 -14.42
CA LYS A 202 2.14 0.19 -15.56
C LYS A 202 1.71 1.26 -16.58
N ARG A 203 0.44 1.22 -17.01
CA ARG A 203 -0.10 2.21 -17.96
C ARG A 203 -0.04 3.63 -17.42
N ILE A 204 -0.30 3.81 -16.12
CA ILE A 204 -0.25 5.12 -15.47
C ILE A 204 1.20 5.66 -15.50
N ILE A 205 2.17 4.85 -15.07
CA ILE A 205 3.58 5.25 -15.03
C ILE A 205 4.12 5.50 -16.45
N GLU A 206 3.81 4.64 -17.41
CA GLU A 206 4.19 4.84 -18.82
C GLU A 206 3.70 6.21 -19.34
N LYS A 207 2.46 6.56 -19.04
CA LYS A 207 1.88 7.86 -19.41
C LYS A 207 2.58 9.04 -18.71
N GLN A 208 2.89 8.90 -17.40
CA GLN A 208 3.64 9.92 -16.66
C GLN A 208 5.02 10.17 -17.26
N VAL A 209 5.76 9.10 -17.57
CA VAL A 209 7.10 9.16 -18.19
C VAL A 209 7.02 9.80 -19.58
N GLU A 210 6.02 9.44 -20.38
CA GLU A 210 5.81 10.05 -21.71
C GLU A 210 5.56 11.55 -21.61
N GLN A 211 4.69 11.98 -20.69
CA GLN A 211 4.40 13.40 -20.46
C GLN A 211 5.63 14.16 -19.96
N PHE A 212 6.36 13.59 -19.02
CA PHE A 212 7.61 14.19 -18.51
C PHE A 212 8.63 14.41 -19.63
N ASN A 213 8.83 13.42 -20.49
CA ASN A 213 9.76 13.50 -21.60
C ASN A 213 9.34 14.53 -22.67
N LYS A 214 8.03 14.76 -22.88
CA LYS A 214 7.52 15.80 -23.78
C LYS A 214 7.77 17.21 -23.24
N ASN A 215 7.63 17.38 -21.93
CA ASN A 215 7.77 18.69 -21.28
C ASN A 215 9.25 19.13 -21.10
N ASN A 216 10.20 18.20 -21.21
CA ASN A 216 11.63 18.44 -21.01
C ASN A 216 12.43 18.34 -22.33
N ARG A 217 11.77 18.32 -23.47
CA ARG A 217 12.35 18.48 -24.81
C ARG A 217 12.17 19.91 -25.33
#